data_22064264d621f7159ab114563cea7165
#
_entry.id   22064264d621f7159ab114563cea7165
#
_cell.length_a   1.000
_cell.length_b   1.000
_cell.length_c   1.000
_cell.angle_alpha   90.00
_cell.angle_beta   90.00
_cell.angle_gamma   90.00
#
_symmetry.space_group_name_H-M   'P 1'
#
loop_
_entity.id
_entity.type
_entity.pdbx_description
1 polymer ?
#
loop_
_entity_poly.entity_id
_entity_poly.type
_entity_poly.pdbx_seq_one_letter_code
_entity_poly.pdbx_strand_id
1 'polypeptide(L)'
;MLFNNDSGNAEFTQFNKLAEKFGIQFNYDSKNHVLGNQYEMGAIQIDPGNLIFKSARKVYIKEYSSLAIHSPAAAVLKDGKTIVAAVARIGKGAVFAVGDPWFYNEYEDGRKIPVEFENYKAAEDLIKWLIYQINGR
;
A
#
# COMPACT_ATOMS: atom_id res chain seq x y z
N MET A 1 -4.81 4.48 -9.12
CA MET A 1 -3.87 3.92 -8.12
C MET A 1 -2.46 4.41 -8.45
N LEU A 2 -1.67 4.75 -7.44
CA LEU A 2 -0.26 5.12 -7.56
C LEU A 2 0.56 4.05 -6.86
N PHE A 3 1.32 3.29 -7.63
CA PHE A 3 2.28 2.30 -7.15
C PHE A 3 3.68 2.77 -7.49
N ASN A 4 4.55 2.80 -6.50
CA ASN A 4 5.98 3.01 -6.69
C ASN A 4 6.72 1.74 -6.25
N ASN A 5 7.99 1.83 -6.02
CA ASN A 5 8.84 0.78 -5.48
C ASN A 5 9.90 1.41 -4.56
N ASP A 6 10.79 0.63 -3.99
CA ASP A 6 11.86 1.12 -3.13
C ASP A 6 12.93 1.92 -3.88
N SER A 7 13.84 2.54 -3.12
CA SER A 7 14.89 3.43 -3.65
C SER A 7 15.84 2.79 -4.65
N GLY A 8 15.93 1.45 -4.69
CA GLY A 8 16.76 0.71 -5.65
C GLY A 8 16.09 0.43 -6.99
N ASN A 9 14.76 0.55 -7.07
CA ASN A 9 13.95 -0.01 -8.17
C ASN A 9 12.98 0.99 -8.82
N ALA A 10 12.94 2.25 -8.37
CA ALA A 10 11.97 3.21 -8.87
C ALA A 10 12.54 4.61 -9.11
N GLU A 11 11.81 5.39 -9.92
CA GLU A 11 12.06 6.81 -10.14
C GLU A 11 11.14 7.64 -9.23
N PHE A 12 11.70 8.55 -8.46
CA PHE A 12 10.98 9.32 -7.46
C PHE A 12 10.70 10.77 -7.87
N THR A 13 11.61 11.38 -8.63
CA THR A 13 11.56 12.82 -8.93
C THR A 13 10.32 13.21 -9.73
N GLN A 14 10.07 12.50 -10.83
CA GLN A 14 8.91 12.80 -11.68
C GLN A 14 7.64 12.22 -11.09
N PHE A 15 7.75 11.02 -10.47
CA PHE A 15 6.60 10.37 -9.85
C PHE A 15 6.03 11.21 -8.69
N ASN A 16 6.88 11.78 -7.86
CA ASN A 16 6.45 12.65 -6.76
C ASN A 16 5.79 13.95 -7.25
N LYS A 17 6.16 14.49 -8.42
CA LYS A 17 5.44 15.65 -9.00
C LYS A 17 3.95 15.35 -9.24
N LEU A 18 3.63 14.10 -9.60
CA LEU A 18 2.25 13.65 -9.71
C LEU A 18 1.64 13.39 -8.32
N ALA A 19 2.34 12.64 -7.47
CA ALA A 19 1.84 12.22 -6.16
C ALA A 19 1.53 13.42 -5.23
N GLU A 20 2.35 14.47 -5.28
CA GLU A 20 2.13 15.70 -4.51
C GLU A 20 0.80 16.40 -4.82
N LYS A 21 0.24 16.25 -6.03
CA LYS A 21 -1.09 16.77 -6.35
C LYS A 21 -2.20 16.17 -5.47
N PHE A 22 -1.91 15.06 -4.83
CA PHE A 22 -2.80 14.32 -3.95
C PHE A 22 -2.39 14.40 -2.46
N GLY A 23 -1.37 15.22 -2.13
CA GLY A 23 -0.84 15.33 -0.78
C GLY A 23 0.01 14.13 -0.38
N ILE A 24 0.63 13.44 -1.32
CA ILE A 24 1.41 12.22 -1.11
C ILE A 24 2.82 12.42 -1.67
N GLN A 25 3.82 12.00 -0.90
CA GLN A 25 5.21 11.91 -1.31
C GLN A 25 5.73 10.52 -1.02
N PHE A 26 6.34 9.87 -1.99
CA PHE A 26 7.10 8.64 -1.81
C PHE A 26 8.52 8.99 -1.38
N ASN A 27 8.93 8.48 -0.22
CA ASN A 27 10.26 8.74 0.31
C ASN A 27 11.29 7.89 -0.43
N TYR A 28 12.47 8.46 -0.66
CA TYR A 28 13.60 7.74 -1.27
C TYR A 28 14.24 6.82 -0.21
N ASP A 29 13.56 5.75 0.12
CA ASP A 29 13.98 4.75 1.12
C ASP A 29 13.58 3.32 0.70
N SER A 30 13.98 2.35 1.49
CA SER A 30 13.60 0.95 1.36
C SER A 30 13.35 0.40 2.75
N LYS A 31 12.16 -0.15 2.99
CA LYS A 31 11.74 -0.70 4.29
C LYS A 31 11.47 -2.19 4.19
N ASN A 32 11.46 -2.86 5.32
CA ASN A 32 11.18 -4.29 5.46
C ASN A 32 12.09 -5.16 4.59
N HIS A 33 13.40 -5.09 4.83
CA HIS A 33 14.36 -5.98 4.20
C HIS A 33 14.20 -7.40 4.76
N VAL A 34 13.66 -8.30 3.95
CA VAL A 34 13.41 -9.69 4.33
C VAL A 34 14.61 -10.56 3.95
N LEU A 35 15.11 -11.32 4.90
CA LEU A 35 16.25 -12.24 4.70
C LEU A 35 15.76 -13.66 4.40
N GLY A 36 16.03 -14.15 3.22
CA GLY A 36 15.60 -15.50 2.81
C GLY A 36 14.10 -15.71 2.97
N ASN A 37 13.71 -16.75 3.68
CA ASN A 37 12.30 -17.09 3.93
C ASN A 37 11.76 -16.57 5.27
N GLN A 38 12.36 -15.53 5.85
CA GLN A 38 11.90 -14.93 7.10
C GLN A 38 10.71 -13.98 6.85
N TYR A 39 9.60 -14.51 6.36
CA TYR A 39 8.44 -13.73 5.89
C TYR A 39 7.87 -12.79 6.95
N GLU A 40 7.99 -13.12 8.24
CA GLU A 40 7.55 -12.24 9.34
C GLU A 40 8.25 -10.88 9.36
N MET A 41 9.44 -10.77 8.77
CA MET A 41 10.13 -9.47 8.63
C MET A 41 9.42 -8.50 7.67
N GLY A 42 8.55 -9.03 6.80
CA GLY A 42 7.71 -8.25 5.89
C GLY A 42 6.24 -8.20 6.32
N ALA A 43 5.91 -8.72 7.51
CA ALA A 43 4.53 -8.78 7.98
C ALA A 43 4.04 -7.39 8.41
N ILE A 44 2.87 -7.01 7.91
CA ILE A 44 2.15 -5.80 8.34
C ILE A 44 0.76 -6.20 8.81
N GLN A 45 0.44 -5.85 10.06
CA GLN A 45 -0.88 -6.11 10.63
C GLN A 45 -1.88 -5.05 10.15
N ILE A 46 -3.08 -5.50 9.85
CA ILE A 46 -4.18 -4.63 9.44
C ILE A 46 -5.16 -4.49 10.60
N ASP A 47 -5.40 -3.26 11.02
CA ASP A 47 -6.40 -2.94 12.05
C ASP A 47 -7.79 -3.44 11.61
N PRO A 48 -8.55 -4.14 12.45
CA PRO A 48 -9.92 -4.58 12.15
C PRO A 48 -10.86 -3.43 11.76
N GLY A 49 -10.57 -2.20 12.22
CA GLY A 49 -11.29 -0.97 11.87
C GLY A 49 -10.85 -0.32 10.56
N ASN A 50 -9.93 -0.93 9.81
CA ASN A 50 -9.36 -0.34 8.60
C ASN A 50 -10.43 0.11 7.60
N LEU A 51 -10.22 1.27 6.98
CA LEU A 51 -11.19 1.88 6.05
C LEU A 51 -11.38 1.06 4.78
N ILE A 52 -10.31 0.44 4.27
CA ILE A 52 -10.28 -0.28 2.99
C ILE A 52 -10.25 -1.79 3.22
N PHE A 53 -9.26 -2.27 3.95
CA PHE A 53 -8.97 -3.67 4.15
C PHE A 53 -9.91 -4.28 5.20
N LYS A 54 -11.07 -4.75 4.77
CA LYS A 54 -12.12 -5.26 5.66
C LYS A 54 -11.96 -6.74 5.97
N SER A 55 -11.48 -7.54 5.02
CA SER A 55 -11.36 -8.98 5.14
C SER A 55 -9.94 -9.45 5.47
N ALA A 56 -8.91 -8.70 5.05
CA ALA A 56 -7.52 -9.01 5.38
C ALA A 56 -7.13 -8.54 6.78
N ARG A 57 -6.26 -9.31 7.46
CA ARG A 57 -5.74 -9.00 8.79
C ARG A 57 -4.22 -8.90 8.84
N LYS A 58 -3.53 -9.59 7.94
CA LYS A 58 -2.07 -9.63 7.87
C LYS A 58 -1.65 -9.69 6.41
N VAL A 59 -0.79 -8.77 5.99
CA VAL A 59 -0.23 -8.76 4.64
C VAL A 59 1.28 -8.80 4.68
N TYR A 60 1.86 -9.24 3.57
CA TYR A 60 3.28 -9.28 3.36
C TYR A 60 3.69 -8.18 2.37
N ILE A 61 4.56 -7.27 2.80
CA ILE A 61 5.16 -6.22 1.96
C ILE A 61 6.61 -6.06 2.38
N LYS A 62 7.53 -6.25 1.44
CA LYS A 62 8.97 -6.05 1.66
C LYS A 62 9.51 -5.02 0.68
N GLU A 63 10.66 -4.42 1.03
CA GLU A 63 11.43 -3.55 0.16
C GLU A 63 10.56 -2.44 -0.48
N TYR A 64 9.74 -1.77 0.35
CA TYR A 64 8.85 -0.72 -0.09
C TYR A 64 9.38 0.68 0.24
N SER A 65 9.01 1.68 -0.55
CA SER A 65 9.18 3.08 -0.18
C SER A 65 8.09 3.52 0.80
N SER A 66 8.48 4.18 1.88
CA SER A 66 7.52 4.77 2.81
C SER A 66 6.88 6.03 2.23
N LEU A 67 5.74 6.44 2.81
CA LEU A 67 5.03 7.65 2.40
C LEU A 67 5.14 8.75 3.45
N ALA A 68 5.33 9.99 2.98
CA ALA A 68 4.98 11.20 3.71
C ALA A 68 3.67 11.74 3.14
N ILE A 69 2.78 12.23 4.02
CA ILE A 69 1.47 12.71 3.59
C ILE A 69 1.10 14.03 4.25
N HIS A 70 0.30 14.82 3.55
CA HIS A 70 -0.42 15.98 4.07
C HIS A 70 -1.83 16.04 3.47
N SER A 71 -2.67 16.92 3.99
CA SER A 71 -4.04 17.08 3.45
C SER A 71 -4.02 17.30 1.92
N PRO A 72 -4.88 16.61 1.15
CA PRO A 72 -6.03 15.82 1.55
C PRO A 72 -5.74 14.30 1.77
N ALA A 73 -4.49 13.87 1.78
CA ALA A 73 -4.15 12.46 1.98
C ALA A 73 -4.33 12.00 3.43
N ALA A 74 -4.75 10.75 3.61
CA ALA A 74 -4.86 10.06 4.89
C ALA A 74 -4.23 8.67 4.82
N ALA A 75 -3.51 8.26 5.87
CA ALA A 75 -2.91 6.94 5.96
C ALA A 75 -3.99 5.86 6.11
N VAL A 76 -3.85 4.75 5.36
CA VAL A 76 -4.75 3.59 5.44
C VAL A 76 -4.03 2.29 5.81
N LEU A 77 -2.72 2.24 5.66
CA LEU A 77 -1.90 1.13 6.13
C LEU A 77 -0.62 1.68 6.75
N LYS A 78 -0.24 1.15 7.91
CA LYS A 78 0.96 1.54 8.64
C LYS A 78 1.72 0.32 9.14
N ASP A 79 3.03 0.46 9.19
CA ASP A 79 3.93 -0.42 9.93
C ASP A 79 4.54 0.40 11.07
N GLY A 80 4.04 0.21 12.28
CA GLY A 80 4.34 1.10 13.40
C GLY A 80 4.00 2.56 13.10
N LYS A 81 5.02 3.41 13.04
CA LYS A 81 4.87 4.84 12.67
C LYS A 81 5.02 5.10 11.17
N THR A 82 5.51 4.12 10.42
CA THR A 82 5.77 4.25 8.97
C THR A 82 4.46 4.14 8.19
N ILE A 83 4.19 5.07 7.31
CA ILE A 83 3.04 5.01 6.41
C ILE A 83 3.42 4.18 5.19
N VAL A 84 2.69 3.08 4.98
CA VAL A 84 2.88 2.13 3.87
C VAL A 84 1.96 2.47 2.72
N ALA A 85 0.69 2.77 3.02
CA ALA A 85 -0.30 3.16 2.03
C ALA A 85 -1.18 4.31 2.50
N ALA A 86 -1.64 5.10 1.55
CA ALA A 86 -2.47 6.28 1.78
C ALA A 86 -3.57 6.40 0.73
N VAL A 87 -4.61 7.15 1.07
CA VAL A 87 -5.67 7.56 0.14
C VAL A 87 -5.82 9.07 0.13
N ALA A 88 -6.27 9.61 -0.99
CA ALA A 88 -6.69 11.00 -1.09
C ALA A 88 -8.02 11.11 -1.85
N ARG A 89 -8.87 12.06 -1.46
CA ARG A 89 -10.08 12.42 -2.21
C ARG A 89 -9.91 13.79 -2.83
N ILE A 90 -10.07 13.86 -4.14
CA ILE A 90 -9.96 15.11 -4.91
C ILE A 90 -11.24 15.27 -5.75
N GLY A 91 -12.05 16.24 -5.40
CA GLY A 91 -13.37 16.42 -6.03
C GLY A 91 -14.20 15.15 -5.89
N LYS A 92 -14.61 14.57 -7.03
CA LYS A 92 -15.35 13.30 -7.08
C LYS A 92 -14.42 12.07 -7.19
N GLY A 93 -13.11 12.24 -7.26
CA GLY A 93 -12.13 11.15 -7.42
C GLY A 93 -11.58 10.63 -6.11
N ALA A 94 -11.00 9.46 -6.16
CA ALA A 94 -10.19 8.89 -5.09
C ALA A 94 -8.90 8.31 -5.65
N VAL A 95 -7.81 8.49 -4.91
CA VAL A 95 -6.50 7.92 -5.21
C VAL A 95 -6.10 7.01 -4.06
N PHE A 96 -5.58 5.85 -4.38
CA PHE A 96 -4.86 4.97 -3.46
C PHE A 96 -3.39 4.94 -3.87
N ALA A 97 -2.48 5.06 -2.91
CA ALA A 97 -1.04 5.03 -3.11
C ALA A 97 -0.39 4.03 -2.16
N VAL A 98 0.60 3.29 -2.65
CA VAL A 98 1.40 2.35 -1.87
C VAL A 98 2.82 2.28 -2.43
N GLY A 99 3.80 2.10 -1.54
CA GLY A 99 5.22 2.11 -1.87
C GLY A 99 5.76 0.87 -2.56
N ASP A 100 4.93 -0.15 -2.78
CA ASP A 100 5.26 -1.34 -3.57
C ASP A 100 3.98 -2.05 -4.03
N PRO A 101 3.96 -2.69 -5.22
CA PRO A 101 2.76 -3.35 -5.77
C PRO A 101 2.47 -4.74 -5.21
N TRP A 102 2.89 -5.08 -3.98
CA TRP A 102 2.74 -6.41 -3.37
C TRP A 102 1.32 -6.95 -3.32
N PHE A 103 0.30 -6.11 -3.48
CA PHE A 103 -1.10 -6.56 -3.59
C PHE A 103 -1.47 -7.04 -5.00
N TYR A 104 -0.64 -6.81 -6.01
CA TYR A 104 -0.93 -7.07 -7.42
C TYR A 104 0.27 -7.63 -8.18
N ASN A 105 1.05 -8.50 -7.54
CA ASN A 105 2.14 -9.24 -8.16
C ASN A 105 2.00 -10.76 -7.90
N GLU A 106 3.02 -11.54 -8.20
CA GLU A 106 3.01 -13.00 -8.02
C GLU A 106 3.00 -13.47 -6.55
N TYR A 107 3.08 -12.57 -5.59
CA TYR A 107 3.09 -12.85 -4.15
C TYR A 107 1.73 -12.63 -3.49
N GLU A 108 0.65 -12.85 -4.21
CA GLU A 108 -0.71 -12.63 -3.71
C GLU A 108 -1.22 -13.76 -2.85
N ASP A 109 -0.75 -14.99 -3.08
CA ASP A 109 -1.31 -16.19 -2.47
C ASP A 109 -0.27 -17.18 -1.96
N GLY A 110 -0.73 -18.28 -1.37
CA GLY A 110 0.09 -19.33 -0.77
C GLY A 110 1.01 -20.10 -1.73
N ARG A 111 1.07 -19.76 -3.01
CA ARG A 111 2.06 -20.32 -3.94
C ARG A 111 3.44 -19.71 -3.78
N LYS A 112 3.51 -18.47 -3.30
CA LYS A 112 4.76 -17.68 -3.16
C LYS A 112 5.02 -17.20 -1.75
N ILE A 113 3.96 -16.98 -0.95
CA ILE A 113 4.03 -16.56 0.45
C ILE A 113 3.26 -17.54 1.34
N PRO A 114 3.60 -17.67 2.63
CA PRO A 114 2.82 -18.47 3.56
C PRO A 114 1.35 -18.08 3.61
N VAL A 115 0.48 -19.07 3.78
CA VAL A 115 -1.00 -18.93 3.67
C VAL A 115 -1.63 -17.96 4.70
N GLU A 116 -0.92 -17.68 5.78
CA GLU A 116 -1.34 -16.70 6.78
C GLU A 116 -1.24 -15.24 6.31
N PHE A 117 -0.54 -14.97 5.21
CA PHE A 117 -0.51 -13.66 4.58
C PHE A 117 -1.67 -13.52 3.59
N GLU A 118 -2.48 -12.51 3.79
CA GLU A 118 -3.75 -12.32 3.12
C GLU A 118 -3.69 -11.24 2.02
N ASN A 119 -2.59 -11.18 1.28
CA ASN A 119 -2.40 -10.19 0.20
C ASN A 119 -3.52 -10.23 -0.83
N TYR A 120 -3.98 -11.45 -1.22
CA TYR A 120 -5.12 -11.62 -2.11
C TYR A 120 -6.40 -10.96 -1.59
N LYS A 121 -6.72 -11.18 -0.30
CA LYS A 121 -7.90 -10.55 0.32
C LYS A 121 -7.77 -9.02 0.37
N ALA A 122 -6.57 -8.52 0.65
CA ALA A 122 -6.30 -7.09 0.64
C ALA A 122 -6.45 -6.49 -0.77
N ALA A 123 -6.02 -7.20 -1.81
CA ALA A 123 -6.22 -6.81 -3.20
C ALA A 123 -7.71 -6.74 -3.56
N GLU A 124 -8.50 -7.76 -3.18
CA GLU A 124 -9.96 -7.74 -3.36
C GLU A 124 -10.64 -6.58 -2.63
N ASP A 125 -10.29 -6.37 -1.37
CA ASP A 125 -10.85 -5.28 -0.56
C ASP A 125 -10.57 -3.90 -1.21
N LEU A 126 -9.36 -3.70 -1.73
CA LEU A 126 -8.98 -2.46 -2.41
C LEU A 126 -9.79 -2.25 -3.70
N ILE A 127 -9.96 -3.29 -4.52
CA ILE A 127 -10.78 -3.19 -5.73
C ILE A 127 -12.24 -2.89 -5.38
N LYS A 128 -12.82 -3.58 -4.39
CA LYS A 128 -14.19 -3.32 -3.90
C LYS A 128 -14.35 -1.86 -3.44
N TRP A 129 -13.36 -1.36 -2.69
CA TRP A 129 -13.36 0.02 -2.22
C TRP A 129 -13.31 1.02 -3.40
N LEU A 130 -12.44 0.79 -4.40
CA LEU A 130 -12.33 1.65 -5.58
C LEU A 130 -13.62 1.67 -6.40
N ILE A 131 -14.25 0.50 -6.62
CA ILE A 131 -15.54 0.39 -7.32
C ILE A 131 -16.63 1.18 -6.56
N TYR A 132 -16.65 1.06 -5.23
CA TYR A 132 -17.59 1.81 -4.41
C TYR A 132 -17.41 3.32 -4.55
N GLN A 133 -16.16 3.83 -4.71
CA GLN A 133 -15.92 5.26 -4.94
C GLN A 133 -16.54 5.75 -6.27
N ILE A 134 -16.69 4.86 -7.25
CA ILE A 134 -17.29 5.20 -8.56
C ILE A 134 -18.82 5.15 -8.46
N ASN A 135 -19.39 4.13 -7.83
CA ASN A 135 -20.81 3.79 -7.86
C ASN A 135 -21.61 4.38 -6.67
N GLY A 136 -20.94 4.72 -5.59
CA GLY A 136 -21.58 5.26 -4.37
C GLY A 136 -21.89 6.77 -4.43
N ARG A 137 -22.13 7.29 -5.62
CA ARG A 137 -22.39 8.72 -5.89
C ARG A 137 -23.81 8.98 -6.31
#